data_1e908fdab0a82b6040e8541e14400129
#
_entry.id   1e908fdab0a82b6040e8541e14400129
#
_cell.length_a   1.000
_cell.length_b   1.000
_cell.length_c   1.000
_cell.angle_alpha   90.00
_cell.angle_beta   90.00
_cell.angle_gamma   90.00
#
_symmetry.space_group_name_H-M   'P 1'
#
loop_
_entity.id
_entity.type
_entity.pdbx_description
1 polymer ?
#
loop_
_entity_poly.entity_id
_entity_poly.type
_entity_poly.pdbx_seq_one_letter_code
_entity_poly.pdbx_strand_id
1 'polypeptide(L)'
;IPDGAYLVFRAYGPHPAEVGAVCESPFYVSDEIPVNGAGIYHSGTTTVTDPGNVYWVETLYNADDDVIAEGTCGAPGETTVVIEQPEELRVKTNAVATVALGESARDVATVTGTVPEGARLVFEAYRQHSGEALCTAEELVFTSAVINLDGPGEYTSHEVVFDEVGTYYWVETVIDKDGLILHRGLCGAPD
;
A
#
# COMPACT_ATOMS: atom_id res chain seq x y z
N ILE A 1 9.28 17.39 -41.71
CA ILE A 1 10.09 17.76 -40.54
C ILE A 1 11.41 18.31 -41.08
N PRO A 2 11.82 19.50 -40.65
CA PRO A 2 13.12 20.08 -41.07
C PRO A 2 14.28 19.23 -40.53
N ASP A 3 15.42 19.30 -41.24
CA ASP A 3 16.66 18.68 -40.76
C ASP A 3 17.10 19.35 -39.44
N GLY A 4 17.58 18.54 -38.50
CA GLY A 4 18.02 19.02 -37.19
C GLY A 4 16.88 19.35 -36.21
N ALA A 5 15.62 19.04 -36.55
CA ALA A 5 14.51 19.21 -35.62
C ALA A 5 14.61 18.27 -34.42
N TYR A 6 14.13 18.72 -33.26
CA TYR A 6 14.11 17.94 -32.04
C TYR A 6 12.87 18.18 -31.20
N LEU A 7 12.49 17.19 -30.39
CA LEU A 7 11.42 17.26 -29.42
C LEU A 7 11.96 17.47 -27.99
N VAL A 8 11.23 18.24 -27.20
CA VAL A 8 11.39 18.35 -25.75
C VAL A 8 10.05 18.07 -25.10
N PHE A 9 10.04 17.16 -24.15
CA PHE A 9 8.87 16.87 -23.30
C PHE A 9 9.00 17.63 -21.98
N ARG A 10 7.90 18.20 -21.52
CA ARG A 10 7.79 18.85 -20.21
C ARG A 10 6.64 18.25 -19.42
N ALA A 11 6.88 18.01 -18.13
CA ALA A 11 5.85 17.57 -17.21
C ALA A 11 5.58 18.63 -16.14
N TYR A 12 4.30 18.88 -15.87
CA TYR A 12 3.79 19.90 -14.96
C TYR A 12 2.91 19.28 -13.89
N GLY A 13 2.96 19.81 -12.68
CA GLY A 13 2.22 19.29 -11.53
C GLY A 13 3.14 18.58 -10.54
N PRO A 14 2.66 17.57 -9.76
CA PRO A 14 1.25 17.14 -9.74
C PRO A 14 0.32 18.24 -9.23
N HIS A 15 -0.86 18.35 -9.83
CA HIS A 15 -1.91 19.29 -9.40
C HIS A 15 -3.11 18.51 -8.87
N PRO A 16 -3.83 19.03 -7.82
CA PRO A 16 -5.09 18.47 -7.40
C PRO A 16 -6.09 18.38 -8.58
N ALA A 17 -6.90 17.32 -8.61
CA ALA A 17 -7.80 17.04 -9.73
C ALA A 17 -8.80 18.18 -10.03
N GLU A 18 -9.17 18.94 -9.00
CA GLU A 18 -10.11 20.08 -9.08
C GLU A 18 -9.50 21.36 -9.65
N VAL A 19 -8.18 21.45 -9.76
CA VAL A 19 -7.51 22.69 -10.22
C VAL A 19 -7.53 22.82 -11.75
N GLY A 20 -7.69 21.72 -12.46
CA GLY A 20 -7.59 21.70 -13.92
C GLY A 20 -6.13 21.73 -14.41
N ALA A 21 -5.95 21.86 -15.72
CA ALA A 21 -4.63 21.83 -16.33
C ALA A 21 -3.89 23.16 -16.15
N VAL A 22 -2.72 23.11 -15.50
CA VAL A 22 -1.80 24.23 -15.31
C VAL A 22 -0.40 23.80 -15.77
N CYS A 23 0.18 24.52 -16.75
CA CYS A 23 1.49 24.23 -17.34
C CYS A 23 2.42 25.45 -17.30
N GLU A 24 2.64 26.02 -16.10
CA GLU A 24 3.46 27.24 -15.95
C GLU A 24 4.93 26.94 -15.59
N SER A 25 5.17 25.94 -14.75
CA SER A 25 6.52 25.59 -14.25
C SER A 25 6.72 24.08 -14.27
N PRO A 26 7.42 23.56 -15.27
CA PRO A 26 7.65 22.12 -15.37
C PRO A 26 8.57 21.64 -14.23
N PHE A 27 8.21 20.51 -13.61
CA PHE A 27 9.11 19.82 -12.68
C PHE A 27 10.08 18.86 -13.41
N TYR A 28 9.77 18.54 -14.66
CA TYR A 28 10.61 17.70 -15.52
C TYR A 28 10.68 18.30 -16.92
N VAL A 29 11.88 18.27 -17.48
CA VAL A 29 12.18 18.61 -18.87
C VAL A 29 13.10 17.52 -19.41
N SER A 30 12.72 16.91 -20.54
CA SER A 30 13.56 15.89 -21.18
C SER A 30 14.82 16.51 -21.80
N ASP A 31 15.81 15.67 -22.12
CA ASP A 31 16.82 16.02 -23.08
C ASP A 31 16.18 16.30 -24.46
N GLU A 32 16.95 16.96 -25.33
CA GLU A 32 16.57 17.14 -26.73
C GLU A 32 16.57 15.79 -27.46
N ILE A 33 15.45 15.46 -28.07
CA ILE A 33 15.25 14.18 -28.75
C ILE A 33 15.23 14.42 -30.25
N PRO A 34 16.27 14.06 -31.00
CA PRO A 34 16.36 14.30 -32.45
C PRO A 34 15.18 13.63 -33.19
N VAL A 35 14.54 14.39 -34.08
CA VAL A 35 13.40 13.92 -34.86
C VAL A 35 13.79 13.72 -36.31
N ASN A 36 13.82 12.46 -36.77
CA ASN A 36 14.24 12.09 -38.12
C ASN A 36 13.08 11.63 -39.02
N GLY A 37 11.88 12.05 -38.75
CA GLY A 37 10.67 11.69 -39.50
C GLY A 37 9.48 11.27 -38.63
N ALA A 38 8.50 10.65 -39.27
CA ALA A 38 7.38 10.09 -38.50
C ALA A 38 7.82 8.87 -37.68
N GLY A 39 7.43 8.82 -36.40
CA GLY A 39 7.85 7.75 -35.49
C GLY A 39 7.29 7.94 -34.10
N ILE A 40 7.70 7.05 -33.19
CA ILE A 40 7.39 7.13 -31.75
C ILE A 40 8.64 7.66 -31.06
N TYR A 41 8.46 8.68 -30.24
CA TYR A 41 9.51 9.32 -29.47
C TYR A 41 9.17 9.23 -27.98
N HIS A 42 10.17 9.03 -27.13
CA HIS A 42 10.00 8.80 -25.70
C HIS A 42 10.64 9.92 -24.90
N SER A 43 9.92 10.43 -23.91
CA SER A 43 10.37 11.52 -23.03
C SER A 43 11.52 11.15 -22.07
N GLY A 44 11.84 9.86 -21.93
CA GLY A 44 12.61 9.38 -20.80
C GLY A 44 11.71 9.11 -19.57
N THR A 45 12.32 9.01 -18.40
CA THR A 45 11.59 8.67 -17.15
C THR A 45 11.80 9.76 -16.09
N THR A 46 10.77 10.04 -15.32
CA THR A 46 10.82 10.88 -14.13
C THR A 46 10.02 10.25 -13.00
N THR A 47 10.30 10.65 -11.76
CA THR A 47 9.60 10.15 -10.57
C THR A 47 8.69 11.27 -10.04
N VAL A 48 7.45 10.89 -9.72
CA VAL A 48 6.48 11.77 -9.06
C VAL A 48 6.20 11.18 -7.68
N THR A 49 6.34 11.99 -6.62
CA THR A 49 6.22 11.56 -5.21
C THR A 49 4.89 11.89 -4.59
N ASP A 50 4.18 12.87 -5.14
CA ASP A 50 2.92 13.36 -4.61
C ASP A 50 1.76 12.96 -5.52
N PRO A 51 0.57 12.63 -4.98
CA PRO A 51 -0.60 12.29 -5.78
C PRO A 51 -1.16 13.54 -6.49
N GLY A 52 -1.77 13.33 -7.64
CA GLY A 52 -2.39 14.39 -8.42
C GLY A 52 -2.29 14.16 -9.93
N ASN A 53 -2.72 15.14 -10.69
CA ASN A 53 -2.64 15.12 -12.15
C ASN A 53 -1.32 15.71 -12.63
N VAL A 54 -0.59 14.98 -13.44
CA VAL A 54 0.59 15.42 -14.18
C VAL A 54 0.20 15.64 -15.62
N TYR A 55 0.46 16.82 -16.12
CA TYR A 55 0.20 17.21 -17.51
C TYR A 55 1.49 17.22 -18.31
N TRP A 56 1.46 16.59 -19.48
CA TRP A 56 2.57 16.52 -20.39
C TRP A 56 2.36 17.49 -21.55
N VAL A 57 3.44 18.16 -21.95
CA VAL A 57 3.47 18.99 -23.15
C VAL A 57 4.75 18.69 -23.90
N GLU A 58 4.60 18.30 -25.15
CA GLU A 58 5.71 18.15 -26.10
C GLU A 58 5.84 19.41 -26.97
N THR A 59 7.07 19.81 -27.20
CA THR A 59 7.37 20.92 -28.09
C THR A 59 8.38 20.48 -29.15
N LEU A 60 8.03 20.65 -30.40
CA LEU A 60 8.91 20.40 -31.54
C LEU A 60 9.61 21.70 -31.95
N TYR A 61 10.93 21.66 -32.00
CA TYR A 61 11.80 22.77 -32.40
C TYR A 61 12.48 22.47 -33.74
N ASN A 62 12.86 23.54 -34.48
CA ASN A 62 13.80 23.44 -35.58
C ASN A 62 15.27 23.50 -35.08
N ALA A 63 16.23 23.43 -35.97
CA ALA A 63 17.66 23.54 -35.66
C ALA A 63 18.09 24.92 -35.12
N ASP A 64 17.26 25.93 -35.26
CA ASP A 64 17.50 27.32 -34.81
C ASP A 64 16.75 27.64 -33.51
N ASP A 65 16.21 26.60 -32.82
CA ASP A 65 15.43 26.69 -31.57
C ASP A 65 14.07 27.38 -31.72
N ASP A 66 13.56 27.56 -32.94
CA ASP A 66 12.22 28.07 -33.15
C ASP A 66 11.19 26.96 -32.96
N VAL A 67 10.06 27.27 -32.29
CA VAL A 67 8.96 26.35 -32.09
C VAL A 67 8.22 26.08 -33.39
N ILE A 68 8.21 24.83 -33.85
CA ILE A 68 7.43 24.37 -35.01
C ILE A 68 6.00 23.97 -34.60
N ALA A 69 5.89 23.24 -33.45
CA ALA A 69 4.62 22.78 -32.90
C ALA A 69 4.74 22.57 -31.40
N GLU A 70 3.65 22.78 -30.70
CA GLU A 70 3.58 22.58 -29.26
C GLU A 70 2.23 21.92 -28.91
N GLY A 71 2.29 20.91 -28.02
CA GLY A 71 1.13 20.25 -27.46
C GLY A 71 0.29 21.20 -26.60
N THR A 72 -0.96 20.92 -26.45
CA THR A 72 -1.87 21.73 -25.62
C THR A 72 -1.88 21.16 -24.19
N CYS A 73 -1.62 22.02 -23.21
CA CYS A 73 -1.70 21.66 -21.78
C CYS A 73 -3.07 21.04 -21.44
N GLY A 74 -3.05 19.82 -20.88
CA GLY A 74 -4.26 19.08 -20.51
C GLY A 74 -5.05 18.52 -21.68
N ALA A 75 -4.46 18.42 -22.87
CA ALA A 75 -5.09 17.75 -24.00
C ALA A 75 -5.47 16.30 -23.65
N PRO A 76 -6.48 15.73 -24.29
CA PRO A 76 -6.84 14.33 -24.11
C PRO A 76 -5.64 13.39 -24.42
N GLY A 77 -5.30 12.52 -23.48
CA GLY A 77 -4.15 11.61 -23.61
C GLY A 77 -2.85 12.15 -23.03
N GLU A 78 -2.76 13.44 -22.68
CA GLU A 78 -1.57 14.12 -22.15
C GLU A 78 -1.63 14.31 -20.62
N THR A 79 -2.38 13.44 -19.95
CA THR A 79 -2.53 13.49 -18.49
C THR A 79 -2.20 12.14 -17.85
N THR A 80 -1.30 12.16 -16.88
CA THR A 80 -1.03 11.02 -15.99
C THR A 80 -1.64 11.31 -14.63
N VAL A 81 -2.52 10.43 -14.16
CA VAL A 81 -3.08 10.51 -12.80
C VAL A 81 -2.18 9.71 -11.86
N VAL A 82 -1.57 10.40 -10.91
CA VAL A 82 -0.78 9.79 -9.83
C VAL A 82 -1.68 9.63 -8.62
N ILE A 83 -1.83 8.40 -8.15
CA ILE A 83 -2.64 8.06 -6.97
C ILE A 83 -1.73 7.75 -5.77
N GLU A 84 -2.25 7.96 -4.57
CA GLU A 84 -1.57 7.46 -3.38
C GLU A 84 -1.42 5.94 -3.46
N GLN A 85 -0.23 5.46 -3.08
CA GLN A 85 -0.05 4.02 -2.92
C GLN A 85 -0.84 3.59 -1.67
N PRO A 86 -1.72 2.59 -1.77
CA PRO A 86 -2.42 2.07 -0.59
C PRO A 86 -1.40 1.62 0.47
N GLU A 87 -1.60 2.06 1.72
CA GLU A 87 -0.80 1.55 2.82
C GLU A 87 -0.99 0.04 2.97
N GLU A 88 0.10 -0.69 3.16
CA GLU A 88 0.05 -2.13 3.40
C GLU A 88 -0.69 -2.44 4.70
N LEU A 89 -1.48 -3.52 4.68
CA LEU A 89 -2.11 -4.07 5.87
C LEU A 89 -1.03 -4.45 6.89
N ARG A 90 -1.18 -3.95 8.11
CA ARG A 90 -0.33 -4.30 9.25
C ARG A 90 -1.19 -4.62 10.46
N VAL A 91 -0.75 -5.60 11.24
CA VAL A 91 -1.41 -6.00 12.48
C VAL A 91 -0.37 -6.02 13.60
N LYS A 92 -0.75 -5.45 14.75
CA LYS A 92 -0.02 -5.59 16.00
C LYS A 92 -0.98 -6.09 17.05
N THR A 93 -0.54 -6.96 17.94
CA THR A 93 -1.36 -7.49 19.02
C THR A 93 -0.82 -7.13 20.39
N ASN A 94 -1.70 -7.14 21.37
CA ASN A 94 -1.37 -6.91 22.76
C ASN A 94 -2.29 -7.77 23.63
N ALA A 95 -1.80 -8.94 24.03
CA ALA A 95 -2.50 -9.85 24.89
C ALA A 95 -2.43 -9.40 26.36
N VAL A 96 -3.40 -9.85 27.18
CA VAL A 96 -3.33 -9.67 28.63
C VAL A 96 -2.13 -10.44 29.16
N ALA A 97 -1.15 -9.70 29.74
CA ALA A 97 0.14 -10.26 30.14
C ALA A 97 0.06 -11.32 31.25
N THR A 98 -0.90 -11.22 32.17
CA THR A 98 -1.06 -12.17 33.27
C THR A 98 -2.52 -12.20 33.74
N VAL A 99 -3.08 -13.39 33.91
CA VAL A 99 -4.38 -13.62 34.52
C VAL A 99 -4.25 -14.70 35.58
N ALA A 100 -5.12 -14.67 36.60
CA ALA A 100 -5.20 -15.75 37.57
C ALA A 100 -5.90 -16.98 36.94
N LEU A 101 -5.57 -18.16 37.44
CA LEU A 101 -6.23 -19.40 37.02
C LEU A 101 -7.75 -19.29 37.23
N GLY A 102 -8.50 -19.56 36.16
CA GLY A 102 -9.99 -19.46 36.17
C GLY A 102 -10.51 -18.06 35.81
N GLU A 103 -9.65 -17.06 35.63
CA GLU A 103 -10.06 -15.77 35.07
C GLU A 103 -9.96 -15.77 33.54
N SER A 104 -10.69 -14.87 32.89
CA SER A 104 -10.69 -14.77 31.44
C SER A 104 -9.48 -13.97 30.94
N ALA A 105 -8.93 -14.42 29.82
CA ALA A 105 -7.92 -13.73 29.03
C ALA A 105 -8.48 -13.38 27.65
N ARG A 106 -7.87 -12.38 27.00
CA ARG A 106 -8.16 -11.95 25.65
C ARG A 106 -6.94 -11.30 25.02
N ASP A 107 -6.95 -11.22 23.71
CA ASP A 107 -5.97 -10.48 22.91
C ASP A 107 -6.64 -9.36 22.13
N VAL A 108 -5.91 -8.30 21.84
CA VAL A 108 -6.36 -7.14 21.08
C VAL A 108 -5.44 -6.93 19.90
N ALA A 109 -5.98 -6.96 18.69
CA ALA A 109 -5.27 -6.64 17.46
C ALA A 109 -5.54 -5.20 17.03
N THR A 110 -4.51 -4.42 16.80
CA THR A 110 -4.57 -3.12 16.13
C THR A 110 -4.24 -3.31 14.66
N VAL A 111 -5.22 -3.12 13.81
CA VAL A 111 -5.12 -3.23 12.35
C VAL A 111 -4.91 -1.83 11.75
N THR A 112 -3.91 -1.66 10.89
CA THR A 112 -3.61 -0.41 10.19
C THR A 112 -3.40 -0.67 8.70
N GLY A 113 -3.38 0.41 7.90
CA GLY A 113 -3.25 0.32 6.44
C GLY A 113 -4.57 -0.04 5.76
N THR A 114 -4.49 -0.46 4.51
CA THR A 114 -5.66 -0.79 3.69
C THR A 114 -6.15 -2.20 4.01
N VAL A 115 -7.36 -2.29 4.53
CA VAL A 115 -8.04 -3.57 4.81
C VAL A 115 -8.87 -3.96 3.59
N PRO A 116 -8.59 -5.10 2.91
CA PRO A 116 -9.40 -5.56 1.80
C PRO A 116 -10.84 -5.86 2.19
N GLU A 117 -11.79 -5.58 1.30
CA GLU A 117 -13.20 -5.89 1.52
C GLU A 117 -13.40 -7.39 1.77
N GLY A 118 -14.15 -7.71 2.83
CA GLY A 118 -14.44 -9.07 3.25
C GLY A 118 -13.27 -9.77 3.97
N ALA A 119 -12.23 -9.03 4.35
CA ALA A 119 -11.17 -9.55 5.19
C ALA A 119 -11.69 -9.94 6.58
N ARG A 120 -11.09 -10.98 7.16
CA ARG A 120 -11.53 -11.59 8.41
C ARG A 120 -10.33 -11.85 9.31
N LEU A 121 -10.52 -11.73 10.60
CA LEU A 121 -9.52 -11.95 11.63
C LEU A 121 -9.91 -13.14 12.50
N VAL A 122 -8.96 -13.98 12.85
CA VAL A 122 -9.08 -15.06 13.81
C VAL A 122 -7.92 -14.99 14.79
N PHE A 123 -8.20 -15.19 16.07
CA PHE A 123 -7.19 -15.33 17.12
C PHE A 123 -7.10 -16.79 17.55
N GLU A 124 -5.88 -17.24 17.77
CA GLU A 124 -5.56 -18.58 18.27
C GLU A 124 -4.66 -18.44 19.50
N ALA A 125 -4.90 -19.24 20.55
CA ALA A 125 -4.00 -19.33 21.69
C ALA A 125 -3.40 -20.73 21.78
N TYR A 126 -2.09 -20.78 22.00
CA TYR A 126 -1.28 -21.98 22.05
C TYR A 126 -0.59 -22.08 23.40
N ARG A 127 -0.67 -23.25 24.04
CA ARG A 127 -0.02 -23.51 25.32
C ARG A 127 1.43 -23.96 25.14
N GLN A 128 2.35 -23.31 25.83
CA GLN A 128 3.74 -23.75 25.85
C GLN A 128 3.92 -25.00 26.69
N HIS A 129 4.40 -26.10 26.09
CA HIS A 129 4.76 -27.34 26.75
C HIS A 129 6.27 -27.51 26.96
N SER A 130 7.10 -26.78 26.20
CA SER A 130 8.57 -26.85 26.23
C SER A 130 9.17 -25.45 26.33
N GLY A 131 10.50 -25.34 26.38
CA GLY A 131 11.20 -24.05 26.51
C GLY A 131 11.11 -23.12 25.28
N GLU A 132 10.62 -23.60 24.15
CA GLU A 132 10.47 -22.82 22.91
C GLU A 132 8.99 -22.55 22.62
N ALA A 133 8.71 -21.39 22.01
CA ALA A 133 7.39 -21.06 21.54
C ALA A 133 7.04 -21.93 20.32
N LEU A 134 6.05 -22.79 20.47
CA LEU A 134 5.53 -23.65 19.41
C LEU A 134 4.04 -23.36 19.24
N CYS A 135 3.62 -22.98 18.03
CA CYS A 135 2.22 -22.74 17.70
C CYS A 135 1.76 -23.77 16.64
N THR A 136 1.79 -25.02 17.03
CA THR A 136 1.31 -26.14 16.22
C THR A 136 -0.09 -26.58 16.64
N ALA A 137 -0.71 -27.44 15.87
CA ALA A 137 -2.05 -27.92 16.16
C ALA A 137 -2.14 -28.68 17.50
N GLU A 138 -1.01 -29.22 18.00
CA GLU A 138 -0.95 -29.99 19.26
C GLU A 138 -1.00 -29.06 20.49
N GLU A 139 -0.47 -27.85 20.37
CA GLU A 139 -0.47 -26.83 21.43
C GLU A 139 -1.69 -25.89 21.37
N LEU A 140 -2.52 -25.98 20.33
CA LEU A 140 -3.71 -25.15 20.16
C LEU A 140 -4.74 -25.44 21.24
N VAL A 141 -5.08 -24.43 22.04
CA VAL A 141 -6.06 -24.54 23.13
C VAL A 141 -7.29 -23.66 22.92
N PHE A 142 -7.21 -22.68 22.04
CA PHE A 142 -8.32 -21.79 21.76
C PHE A 142 -8.27 -21.26 20.33
N THR A 143 -9.42 -21.17 19.69
CA THR A 143 -9.64 -20.45 18.43
C THR A 143 -10.87 -19.56 18.60
N SER A 144 -10.74 -18.27 18.32
CA SER A 144 -11.86 -17.34 18.40
C SER A 144 -12.89 -17.61 17.30
N ALA A 145 -14.11 -17.08 17.48
CA ALA A 145 -14.99 -16.90 16.34
C ALA A 145 -14.34 -15.93 15.34
N VAL A 146 -14.73 -16.05 14.07
CA VAL A 146 -14.29 -15.16 13.00
C VAL A 146 -14.81 -13.74 13.24
N ILE A 147 -13.92 -12.75 13.13
CA ILE A 147 -14.24 -11.33 13.25
C ILE A 147 -14.11 -10.70 11.87
N ASN A 148 -15.17 -10.06 11.36
CA ASN A 148 -15.09 -9.32 10.11
C ASN A 148 -14.33 -8.02 10.34
N LEU A 149 -13.42 -7.68 9.42
CA LEU A 149 -12.70 -6.43 9.45
C LEU A 149 -13.40 -5.40 8.57
N ASP A 150 -13.92 -4.33 9.18
CA ASP A 150 -14.61 -3.23 8.48
C ASP A 150 -13.65 -2.07 8.12
N GLY A 151 -12.36 -2.21 8.40
CA GLY A 151 -11.32 -1.21 8.15
C GLY A 151 -10.21 -1.24 9.19
N PRO A 152 -9.31 -0.24 9.19
CA PRO A 152 -8.34 -0.05 10.26
C PRO A 152 -9.04 0.18 11.60
N GLY A 153 -8.48 -0.38 12.69
CA GLY A 153 -9.08 -0.26 14.02
C GLY A 153 -8.57 -1.30 15.01
N GLU A 154 -9.15 -1.30 16.20
CA GLU A 154 -8.88 -2.30 17.24
C GLU A 154 -9.95 -3.39 17.23
N TYR A 155 -9.51 -4.63 17.24
CA TYR A 155 -10.34 -5.81 17.24
C TYR A 155 -9.94 -6.71 18.42
N THR A 156 -10.91 -7.10 19.23
CA THR A 156 -10.66 -7.88 20.45
C THR A 156 -11.12 -9.31 20.23
N SER A 157 -10.32 -10.29 20.65
CA SER A 157 -10.70 -11.69 20.66
C SER A 157 -11.89 -11.93 21.60
N HIS A 158 -12.56 -13.04 21.43
CA HIS A 158 -13.46 -13.55 22.47
C HIS A 158 -12.63 -13.92 23.70
N GLU A 159 -13.26 -13.80 24.85
CA GLU A 159 -12.65 -14.22 26.11
C GLU A 159 -12.48 -15.74 26.16
N VAL A 160 -11.36 -16.18 26.71
CA VAL A 160 -11.07 -17.59 27.00
C VAL A 160 -10.62 -17.73 28.44
N VAL A 161 -11.06 -18.77 29.13
CA VAL A 161 -10.59 -19.14 30.44
C VAL A 161 -9.64 -20.32 30.31
N PHE A 162 -8.43 -20.16 30.80
CA PHE A 162 -7.45 -21.22 30.84
C PHE A 162 -7.60 -22.01 32.15
N ASP A 163 -7.65 -23.34 32.03
CA ASP A 163 -7.86 -24.27 33.14
C ASP A 163 -6.55 -24.83 33.71
N GLU A 164 -5.42 -24.47 33.13
CA GLU A 164 -4.11 -24.86 33.60
C GLU A 164 -3.13 -23.66 33.66
N VAL A 165 -2.26 -23.69 34.66
CA VAL A 165 -1.18 -22.69 34.74
C VAL A 165 -0.15 -22.92 33.66
N GLY A 166 0.37 -21.85 33.04
CA GLY A 166 1.36 -21.94 31.99
C GLY A 166 1.54 -20.63 31.24
N THR A 167 2.38 -20.68 30.23
CA THR A 167 2.52 -19.60 29.24
C THR A 167 1.71 -19.93 28.02
N TYR A 168 0.98 -18.95 27.52
CA TYR A 168 0.15 -19.06 26.33
C TYR A 168 0.58 -18.01 25.33
N TYR A 169 0.80 -18.43 24.07
CA TYR A 169 1.12 -17.56 22.96
C TYR A 169 -0.12 -17.30 22.13
N TRP A 170 -0.36 -16.05 21.83
CA TRP A 170 -1.43 -15.66 20.92
C TRP A 170 -0.88 -15.47 19.51
N VAL A 171 -1.65 -15.87 18.53
CA VAL A 171 -1.37 -15.69 17.11
C VAL A 171 -2.65 -15.21 16.43
N GLU A 172 -2.59 -14.09 15.79
CA GLU A 172 -3.65 -13.56 14.96
C GLU A 172 -3.42 -13.92 13.49
N THR A 173 -4.49 -14.20 12.78
CA THR A 173 -4.44 -14.46 11.33
C THR A 173 -5.51 -13.64 10.64
N VAL A 174 -5.10 -12.79 9.69
CA VAL A 174 -6.00 -12.09 8.77
C VAL A 174 -6.04 -12.83 7.45
N ILE A 175 -7.26 -13.13 6.99
CA ILE A 175 -7.52 -13.79 5.71
C ILE A 175 -8.45 -12.93 4.87
N ASP A 176 -8.30 -12.96 3.55
CA ASP A 176 -9.23 -12.31 2.64
C ASP A 176 -10.54 -13.10 2.47
N LYS A 177 -11.44 -12.60 1.63
CA LYS A 177 -12.71 -13.27 1.31
C LYS A 177 -12.54 -14.64 0.64
N ASP A 178 -11.40 -14.86 -0.04
CA ASP A 178 -11.09 -16.07 -0.81
C ASP A 178 -10.26 -17.09 0.02
N GLY A 179 -9.88 -16.72 1.25
CA GLY A 179 -9.14 -17.56 2.19
C GLY A 179 -7.62 -17.43 2.08
N LEU A 180 -7.10 -16.46 1.31
CA LEU A 180 -5.68 -16.15 1.27
C LEU A 180 -5.26 -15.48 2.59
N ILE A 181 -4.17 -15.97 3.17
CA ILE A 181 -3.58 -15.36 4.37
C ILE A 181 -2.90 -14.04 3.96
N LEU A 182 -3.40 -12.94 4.50
CA LEU A 182 -2.85 -11.59 4.33
C LEU A 182 -1.84 -11.25 5.41
N HIS A 183 -2.06 -11.75 6.62
CA HIS A 183 -1.18 -11.60 7.77
C HIS A 183 -1.31 -12.80 8.70
N ARG A 184 -0.20 -13.22 9.30
CA ARG A 184 -0.18 -14.16 10.43
C ARG A 184 0.91 -13.74 11.41
N GLY A 185 0.53 -13.57 12.66
CA GLY A 185 1.44 -13.27 13.76
C GLY A 185 2.51 -14.36 13.95
N LEU A 186 3.65 -13.97 14.46
CA LEU A 186 4.75 -14.89 14.76
C LEU A 186 4.53 -15.48 16.15
N CYS A 187 4.65 -16.79 16.25
CA CYS A 187 4.57 -17.52 17.53
C CYS A 187 5.64 -17.03 18.51
N GLY A 188 5.22 -16.54 19.68
CA GLY A 188 6.11 -16.07 20.72
C GLY A 188 6.92 -14.82 20.39
N ALA A 189 6.50 -14.06 19.38
CA ALA A 189 7.09 -12.75 19.13
C ALA A 189 6.86 -11.84 20.34
N PRO A 190 7.83 -11.00 20.72
CA PRO A 190 7.58 -9.92 21.66
C PRO A 190 6.62 -8.89 21.03
N ASP A 191 5.71 -8.33 21.82
CA ASP A 191 4.76 -7.27 21.46
C ASP A 191 5.47 -5.96 21.04
#